data_9e31b48b0e30c62c96d81a0b5114b04c
#
_entry.id   9e31b48b0e30c62c96d81a0b5114b04c
#
_cell.length_a   1.000
_cell.length_b   1.000
_cell.length_c   1.000
_cell.angle_alpha   90.00
_cell.angle_beta   90.00
_cell.angle_gamma   90.00
#
_symmetry.space_group_name_H-M   'P 1'
#
loop_
_entity.id
_entity.type
_entity.pdbx_description
1 polymer ?
#
loop_
_entity_poly.entity_id
_entity_poly.type
_entity_poly.pdbx_seq_one_letter_code
_entity_poly.pdbx_strand_id
1 'polypeptide(L)'
;MRMCTKCGRVLSEDNFYIRRDKGTYQSWCIDCCKAHGRLRNGTTGIYKKQENMNEIDYNGTTIRVETITPYLAEQYLGKNTRNRNVNQRVVLKYTNDIKRGFWNFDGAPIRFSKDGTLLDGQHRLHAIIKSGKSIDLLVIRGLAQETQATMDIGSMRQASDFFQINGVRNSTTVSAMIRGYLVKLYGFINIHSDGKSKSYGLSNIANGRSISPMEIIDEYSKNPELYNEIATFSRSLGNKSYKLLQGSVIGSFICYLHINKKYDILYVHKFFSEILGITNSTNQTCRLLYDRLMKQKNVKNYIINGKDLTALLVKVFNCYTEDKELKSLKISESDYGVDFKQNKSL
;
A
#
# COMPACT_ATOMS: atom_id res chain seq x y z
N MET A 1 -15.11 -26.75 8.81
CA MET A 1 -13.84 -26.14 9.28
C MET A 1 -13.29 -26.93 10.45
N ARG A 2 -12.02 -27.32 10.42
CA ARG A 2 -11.38 -28.16 11.43
C ARG A 2 -9.99 -27.65 11.75
N MET A 3 -9.60 -27.67 13.01
CA MET A 3 -8.27 -27.24 13.45
C MET A 3 -7.27 -28.39 13.34
N CYS A 4 -6.14 -28.16 12.70
CA CYS A 4 -5.02 -29.11 12.68
C CYS A 4 -4.27 -29.04 14.02
N THR A 5 -4.21 -30.18 14.74
CA THR A 5 -3.56 -30.24 16.07
C THR A 5 -2.03 -30.11 16.00
N LYS A 6 -1.41 -30.20 14.79
CA LYS A 6 0.04 -30.06 14.61
C LYS A 6 0.47 -28.61 14.33
N CYS A 7 -0.25 -27.91 13.46
CA CYS A 7 0.12 -26.53 13.05
C CYS A 7 -0.86 -25.45 13.52
N GLY A 8 -1.93 -25.80 14.25
CA GLY A 8 -2.92 -24.87 14.79
C GLY A 8 -3.84 -24.21 13.76
N ARG A 9 -3.67 -24.48 12.45
CA ARG A 9 -4.49 -23.87 11.40
C ARG A 9 -5.91 -24.43 11.40
N VAL A 10 -6.89 -23.57 11.23
CA VAL A 10 -8.30 -23.95 10.98
C VAL A 10 -8.50 -24.02 9.48
N LEU A 11 -8.79 -25.20 8.97
CA LEU A 11 -8.89 -25.52 7.54
C LEU A 11 -10.22 -26.19 7.23
N SER A 12 -10.63 -26.17 5.96
CA SER A 12 -11.76 -26.98 5.49
C SER A 12 -11.46 -28.47 5.66
N GLU A 13 -12.50 -29.30 5.72
CA GLU A 13 -12.35 -30.75 5.94
C GLU A 13 -11.56 -31.44 4.84
N ASP A 14 -11.60 -30.92 3.61
CA ASP A 14 -10.84 -31.41 2.45
C ASP A 14 -9.32 -31.37 2.65
N ASN A 15 -8.86 -30.61 3.61
CA ASN A 15 -7.44 -30.52 3.99
C ASN A 15 -7.02 -31.58 5.01
N PHE A 16 -7.87 -32.58 5.30
CA PHE A 16 -7.59 -33.66 6.24
C PHE A 16 -7.85 -35.02 5.59
N TYR A 17 -7.01 -36.01 5.91
CA TYR A 17 -7.28 -37.39 5.49
C TYR A 17 -8.42 -37.99 6.30
N ILE A 18 -9.30 -38.74 5.61
CA ILE A 18 -10.32 -39.54 6.27
C ILE A 18 -9.72 -40.91 6.65
N ARG A 19 -9.90 -41.32 7.88
CA ARG A 19 -9.53 -42.63 8.37
C ARG A 19 -10.56 -43.65 7.89
N ARG A 20 -10.13 -44.66 7.12
CA ARG A 20 -11.02 -45.68 6.58
C ARG A 20 -11.68 -46.55 7.66
N ASP A 21 -10.97 -46.81 8.75
CA ASP A 21 -11.39 -47.66 9.86
C ASP A 21 -12.50 -47.03 10.71
N LYS A 22 -12.59 -45.71 10.74
CA LYS A 22 -13.49 -44.96 11.63
C LYS A 22 -14.36 -43.95 10.94
N GLY A 23 -14.22 -43.73 9.64
CA GLY A 23 -14.96 -42.67 8.89
C GLY A 23 -14.71 -41.26 9.38
N THR A 24 -13.68 -41.02 10.22
CA THR A 24 -13.37 -39.74 10.84
C THR A 24 -12.12 -39.11 10.21
N TYR A 25 -12.03 -37.79 10.20
CA TYR A 25 -10.85 -37.10 9.72
C TYR A 25 -9.66 -37.24 10.68
N GLN A 26 -8.44 -37.28 10.14
CA GLN A 26 -7.24 -37.23 10.96
C GLN A 26 -7.11 -35.86 11.67
N SER A 27 -6.41 -35.86 12.81
CA SER A 27 -6.18 -34.65 13.60
C SER A 27 -5.15 -33.69 12.98
N TRP A 28 -4.30 -34.17 12.09
CA TRP A 28 -3.32 -33.38 11.35
C TRP A 28 -3.80 -33.12 9.94
N CYS A 29 -3.56 -31.89 9.44
CA CYS A 29 -3.84 -31.60 8.04
C CYS A 29 -2.89 -32.37 7.11
N ILE A 30 -3.29 -32.48 5.84
CA ILE A 30 -2.57 -33.21 4.79
C ILE A 30 -1.10 -32.73 4.71
N ASP A 31 -0.86 -31.43 4.77
CA ASP A 31 0.50 -30.86 4.70
C ASP A 31 1.37 -31.33 5.87
N CYS A 32 0.83 -31.31 7.09
CA CYS A 32 1.55 -31.78 8.26
C CYS A 32 1.79 -33.31 8.23
N CYS A 33 0.85 -34.06 7.71
CA CYS A 33 1.02 -35.51 7.53
C CYS A 33 2.13 -35.82 6.55
N LYS A 34 2.19 -35.13 5.42
CA LYS A 34 3.23 -35.30 4.40
C LYS A 34 4.61 -34.87 4.93
N ALA A 35 4.69 -33.71 5.57
CA ALA A 35 5.95 -33.18 6.09
C ALA A 35 6.61 -34.05 7.16
N HIS A 36 5.84 -34.83 7.92
CA HIS A 36 6.36 -35.66 9.00
C HIS A 36 6.37 -37.18 8.68
N GLY A 37 6.19 -37.57 7.40
CA GLY A 37 6.28 -38.97 6.99
C GLY A 37 5.28 -39.89 7.69
N ARG A 38 4.17 -39.38 8.23
CA ARG A 38 3.15 -40.15 8.96
C ARG A 38 2.33 -41.09 8.07
N LEU A 39 2.57 -41.05 6.77
CA LEU A 39 2.01 -42.01 5.81
C LEU A 39 2.87 -43.27 5.78
N ARG A 40 2.84 -44.08 6.86
CA ARG A 40 3.35 -45.45 6.80
C ARG A 40 2.32 -46.36 6.13
N ASN A 41 2.83 -47.23 5.27
CA ASN A 41 2.20 -48.31 4.53
C ASN A 41 0.84 -48.77 5.11
N GLY A 42 -0.24 -48.64 4.36
CA GLY A 42 -1.56 -49.17 4.67
C GLY A 42 -2.73 -48.19 4.60
N THR A 43 -2.51 -46.90 4.65
CA THR A 43 -3.55 -45.87 4.33
C THR A 43 -3.46 -45.52 2.85
N THR A 44 -3.78 -46.43 1.97
CA THR A 44 -4.26 -46.08 0.65
C THR A 44 -5.61 -45.37 0.85
N GLY A 45 -5.57 -44.13 1.30
CA GLY A 45 -6.70 -43.25 1.12
C GLY A 45 -7.06 -43.33 -0.35
N ILE A 46 -8.31 -43.56 -0.67
CA ILE A 46 -8.82 -43.22 -1.97
C ILE A 46 -8.62 -41.71 -2.03
N TYR A 47 -7.42 -41.31 -2.53
CA TYR A 47 -7.44 -40.11 -3.28
C TYR A 47 -8.49 -40.37 -4.38
N LYS A 48 -9.72 -39.87 -4.22
CA LYS A 48 -10.31 -39.31 -5.40
C LYS A 48 -9.26 -38.27 -5.79
N LYS A 49 -8.37 -38.65 -6.71
CA LYS A 49 -7.79 -37.73 -7.64
C LYS A 49 -9.04 -36.98 -8.06
N GLN A 50 -9.32 -35.82 -7.48
CA GLN A 50 -10.13 -34.85 -8.18
C GLN A 50 -9.37 -34.77 -9.49
N GLU A 51 -9.90 -35.41 -10.50
CA GLU A 51 -9.47 -35.20 -11.86
C GLU A 51 -9.52 -33.70 -11.96
N ASN A 52 -8.33 -33.12 -12.03
CA ASN A 52 -8.16 -31.66 -12.04
C ASN A 52 -8.79 -31.19 -13.34
N MET A 53 -10.11 -30.98 -13.34
CA MET A 53 -10.81 -30.30 -14.44
C MET A 53 -10.28 -28.86 -14.63
N ASN A 54 -9.31 -28.44 -13.83
CA ASN A 54 -8.74 -27.10 -13.80
C ASN A 54 -7.26 -27.06 -14.20
N GLU A 55 -6.70 -28.12 -14.77
CA GLU A 55 -5.33 -28.14 -15.30
C GLU A 55 -5.40 -28.12 -16.83
N ILE A 56 -4.78 -27.11 -17.42
CA ILE A 56 -4.63 -26.98 -18.88
C ILE A 56 -3.23 -27.44 -19.21
N ASP A 57 -3.07 -28.42 -20.09
CA ASP A 57 -1.80 -28.80 -20.70
C ASP A 57 -1.71 -28.22 -22.13
N TYR A 58 -0.66 -27.47 -22.37
CA TYR A 58 -0.34 -26.95 -23.70
C TYR A 58 1.11 -27.27 -24.02
N ASN A 59 1.33 -28.28 -24.88
CA ASN A 59 2.68 -28.69 -25.32
C ASN A 59 3.66 -28.98 -24.17
N GLY A 60 3.19 -29.67 -23.10
CA GLY A 60 3.98 -29.98 -21.91
C GLY A 60 4.12 -28.81 -20.93
N THR A 61 3.42 -27.69 -21.18
CA THR A 61 3.27 -26.60 -20.22
C THR A 61 1.95 -26.79 -19.50
N THR A 62 2.00 -26.96 -18.17
CA THR A 62 0.80 -27.12 -17.34
C THR A 62 0.43 -25.81 -16.65
N ILE A 63 -0.87 -25.49 -16.63
CA ILE A 63 -1.43 -24.26 -16.05
C ILE A 63 -2.55 -24.67 -15.10
N ARG A 64 -2.44 -24.25 -13.83
CA ARG A 64 -3.49 -24.50 -12.84
C ARG A 64 -3.53 -23.43 -11.75
N VAL A 65 -4.67 -23.30 -11.07
CA VAL A 65 -4.79 -22.48 -9.86
C VAL A 65 -4.40 -23.35 -8.66
N GLU A 66 -3.56 -22.81 -7.80
CA GLU A 66 -3.10 -23.50 -6.58
C GLU A 66 -3.23 -22.56 -5.37
N THR A 67 -3.74 -23.10 -4.27
CA THR A 67 -3.68 -22.41 -2.98
C THR A 67 -2.27 -22.50 -2.41
N ILE A 68 -1.55 -21.40 -2.46
CA ILE A 68 -0.17 -21.31 -1.99
C ILE A 68 -0.17 -21.00 -0.50
N THR A 69 0.15 -21.99 0.31
CA THR A 69 0.39 -21.82 1.75
C THR A 69 1.78 -21.26 2.00
N PRO A 70 2.08 -20.66 3.18
CA PRO A 70 3.44 -20.25 3.55
C PRO A 70 4.46 -21.39 3.41
N TYR A 71 4.09 -22.60 3.80
CA TYR A 71 4.94 -23.78 3.66
C TYR A 71 5.24 -24.12 2.18
N LEU A 72 4.20 -24.11 1.32
CA LEU A 72 4.39 -24.37 -0.11
C LEU A 72 5.21 -23.25 -0.77
N ALA A 73 5.04 -22.01 -0.32
CA ALA A 73 5.84 -20.89 -0.80
C ALA A 73 7.33 -21.04 -0.47
N GLU A 74 7.67 -21.56 0.72
CA GLU A 74 9.07 -21.89 1.08
C GLU A 74 9.66 -22.98 0.17
N GLN A 75 8.89 -24.03 -0.11
CA GLN A 75 9.32 -25.08 -1.04
C GLN A 75 9.55 -24.56 -2.46
N TYR A 76 8.69 -23.65 -2.92
CA TYR A 76 8.82 -23.01 -4.24
C TYR A 76 10.03 -22.09 -4.29
N LEU A 77 10.30 -21.34 -3.22
CA LEU A 77 11.50 -20.52 -3.11
C LEU A 77 12.79 -21.35 -3.05
N GLY A 78 12.76 -22.57 -2.53
CA GLY A 78 13.89 -23.52 -2.60
C GLY A 78 14.33 -23.85 -4.03
N LYS A 79 13.45 -23.61 -5.03
CA LYS A 79 13.74 -23.75 -6.47
C LYS A 79 14.23 -22.47 -7.14
N ASN A 80 14.46 -21.40 -6.35
CA ASN A 80 14.85 -20.07 -6.83
C ASN A 80 16.37 -19.97 -6.95
N THR A 81 16.95 -20.42 -8.05
CA THR A 81 18.41 -20.46 -8.23
C THR A 81 18.97 -19.32 -9.08
N ARG A 82 18.15 -18.64 -9.90
CA ARG A 82 18.58 -17.70 -10.93
C ARG A 82 17.73 -16.43 -11.06
N ASN A 83 17.11 -15.96 -9.99
CA ASN A 83 16.34 -14.72 -10.02
C ASN A 83 17.18 -13.51 -9.54
N ARG A 84 16.71 -12.31 -9.94
CA ARG A 84 17.25 -11.04 -9.44
C ARG A 84 17.14 -10.94 -7.91
N ASN A 85 17.89 -10.02 -7.31
CA ASN A 85 17.80 -9.74 -5.88
C ASN A 85 16.37 -9.37 -5.46
N VAL A 86 15.96 -9.87 -4.30
CA VAL A 86 14.64 -9.61 -3.74
C VAL A 86 14.50 -8.15 -3.33
N ASN A 87 13.52 -7.45 -3.92
CA ASN A 87 13.18 -6.10 -3.50
C ASN A 87 12.26 -6.13 -2.28
N GLN A 88 12.81 -5.85 -1.10
CA GLN A 88 12.07 -5.89 0.17
C GLN A 88 10.88 -4.93 0.22
N ARG A 89 10.92 -3.79 -0.50
CA ARG A 89 9.79 -2.85 -0.58
C ARG A 89 8.59 -3.48 -1.29
N VAL A 90 8.84 -4.23 -2.36
CA VAL A 90 7.78 -4.96 -3.09
C VAL A 90 7.20 -6.07 -2.23
N VAL A 91 8.04 -6.82 -1.53
CA VAL A 91 7.60 -7.87 -0.59
C VAL A 91 6.72 -7.28 0.50
N LEU A 92 7.13 -6.18 1.13
CA LEU A 92 6.36 -5.52 2.18
C LEU A 92 4.99 -5.02 1.69
N LYS A 93 4.96 -4.45 0.47
CA LYS A 93 3.72 -4.01 -0.16
C LYS A 93 2.74 -5.19 -0.31
N TYR A 94 3.17 -6.27 -0.95
CA TYR A 94 2.34 -7.46 -1.14
C TYR A 94 1.94 -8.11 0.19
N THR A 95 2.86 -8.16 1.17
CA THR A 95 2.55 -8.66 2.52
C THR A 95 1.40 -7.88 3.17
N ASN A 96 1.43 -6.55 3.06
CA ASN A 96 0.38 -5.69 3.61
C ASN A 96 -0.95 -5.88 2.89
N ASP A 97 -0.93 -5.97 1.55
CA ASP A 97 -2.14 -6.21 0.74
C ASP A 97 -2.78 -7.57 1.12
N ILE A 98 -1.97 -8.63 1.27
CA ILE A 98 -2.45 -9.94 1.71
C ILE A 98 -3.04 -9.87 3.14
N LYS A 99 -2.33 -9.23 4.08
CA LYS A 99 -2.79 -9.14 5.48
C LYS A 99 -4.11 -8.39 5.63
N ARG A 100 -4.31 -7.36 4.79
CA ARG A 100 -5.51 -6.51 4.79
C ARG A 100 -6.68 -7.06 3.97
N GLY A 101 -6.46 -8.13 3.21
CA GLY A 101 -7.48 -8.67 2.31
C GLY A 101 -7.64 -7.89 1.00
N PHE A 102 -6.67 -7.05 0.63
CA PHE A 102 -6.64 -6.33 -0.65
C PHE A 102 -6.04 -7.16 -1.78
N TRP A 103 -5.56 -8.37 -1.47
CA TRP A 103 -5.06 -9.27 -2.49
C TRP A 103 -6.21 -9.86 -3.29
N ASN A 104 -6.24 -9.57 -4.59
CA ASN A 104 -7.19 -10.16 -5.52
C ASN A 104 -6.47 -11.14 -6.44
N PHE A 105 -7.16 -12.20 -6.85
CA PHE A 105 -6.69 -13.09 -7.90
C PHE A 105 -6.72 -12.35 -9.24
N ASP A 106 -5.55 -11.91 -9.71
CA ASP A 106 -5.37 -11.12 -10.93
C ASP A 106 -4.84 -11.94 -12.10
N GLY A 107 -4.67 -13.26 -11.91
CA GLY A 107 -4.09 -14.15 -12.90
C GLY A 107 -2.57 -14.05 -13.05
N ALA A 108 -1.88 -13.21 -12.25
CA ALA A 108 -0.42 -13.14 -12.27
C ALA A 108 0.20 -14.45 -11.76
N PRO A 109 0.92 -15.21 -12.60
CA PRO A 109 1.32 -16.56 -12.28
C PRO A 109 2.63 -16.63 -11.48
N ILE A 110 2.79 -17.75 -10.74
CA ILE A 110 4.10 -18.30 -10.40
C ILE A 110 4.56 -19.15 -11.58
N ARG A 111 5.78 -18.95 -12.06
CA ARG A 111 6.27 -19.60 -13.27
C ARG A 111 7.49 -20.46 -12.98
N PHE A 112 7.46 -21.69 -13.49
CA PHE A 112 8.55 -22.65 -13.41
C PHE A 112 8.98 -23.12 -14.81
N SER A 113 10.27 -23.33 -14.97
CA SER A 113 10.86 -23.94 -16.15
C SER A 113 10.58 -25.44 -16.23
N LYS A 114 11.01 -26.06 -17.34
CA LYS A 114 10.91 -27.51 -17.55
C LYS A 114 11.71 -28.32 -16.52
N ASP A 115 12.85 -27.79 -16.07
CA ASP A 115 13.68 -28.40 -15.02
C ASP A 115 13.19 -28.08 -13.61
N GLY A 116 12.08 -27.36 -13.47
CA GLY A 116 11.46 -27.01 -12.20
C GLY A 116 12.07 -25.81 -11.50
N THR A 117 12.96 -25.04 -12.15
CA THR A 117 13.51 -23.81 -11.59
C THR A 117 12.43 -22.71 -11.55
N LEU A 118 12.37 -21.95 -10.46
CA LEU A 118 11.47 -20.81 -10.33
C LEU A 118 11.93 -19.67 -11.24
N LEU A 119 11.13 -19.32 -12.24
CA LEU A 119 11.41 -18.23 -13.19
C LEU A 119 10.83 -16.88 -12.74
N ASP A 120 9.63 -16.91 -12.15
CA ASP A 120 8.93 -15.70 -11.70
C ASP A 120 8.05 -15.97 -10.48
N GLY A 121 7.78 -14.91 -9.70
CA GLY A 121 6.88 -14.94 -8.54
C GLY A 121 7.58 -14.89 -7.19
N GLN A 122 8.91 -14.76 -7.12
CA GLN A 122 9.66 -14.76 -5.86
C GLN A 122 9.12 -13.73 -4.84
N HIS A 123 8.77 -12.51 -5.25
CA HIS A 123 8.25 -11.48 -4.35
C HIS A 123 6.89 -11.85 -3.74
N ARG A 124 6.02 -12.51 -4.52
CA ARG A 124 4.71 -13.02 -4.06
C ARG A 124 4.90 -14.14 -3.05
N LEU A 125 5.79 -15.08 -3.32
CA LEU A 125 6.11 -16.18 -2.41
C LEU A 125 6.69 -15.67 -1.07
N HIS A 126 7.64 -14.74 -1.10
CA HIS A 126 8.14 -14.10 0.12
C HIS A 126 7.04 -13.36 0.89
N ALA A 127 6.12 -12.71 0.19
CA ALA A 127 5.00 -12.02 0.82
C ALA A 127 4.00 -12.98 1.48
N ILE A 128 3.73 -14.12 0.88
CA ILE A 128 2.90 -15.19 1.45
C ILE A 128 3.51 -15.67 2.77
N ILE A 129 4.79 -16.01 2.78
CA ILE A 129 5.50 -16.45 3.99
C ILE A 129 5.41 -15.39 5.07
N LYS A 130 5.74 -14.14 4.72
CA LYS A 130 5.75 -13.03 5.68
C LYS A 130 4.36 -12.63 6.18
N SER A 131 3.32 -12.88 5.39
CA SER A 131 1.93 -12.61 5.78
C SER A 131 1.36 -13.66 6.72
N GLY A 132 1.85 -14.91 6.64
CA GLY A 132 1.31 -16.09 7.31
C GLY A 132 -0.03 -16.57 6.74
N LYS A 133 -0.50 -15.99 5.62
CA LYS A 133 -1.79 -16.33 4.99
C LYS A 133 -1.57 -17.10 3.70
N SER A 134 -2.51 -18.02 3.40
CA SER A 134 -2.57 -18.72 2.11
C SER A 134 -3.36 -17.88 1.11
N ILE A 135 -2.95 -17.89 -0.16
CA ILE A 135 -3.66 -17.25 -1.27
C ILE A 135 -3.68 -18.15 -2.49
N ASP A 136 -4.69 -17.96 -3.33
CA ASP A 136 -4.78 -18.68 -4.60
C ASP A 136 -3.99 -17.93 -5.66
N LEU A 137 -3.14 -18.66 -6.40
CA LEU A 137 -2.34 -18.13 -7.49
C LEU A 137 -2.39 -19.06 -8.70
N LEU A 138 -2.28 -18.48 -9.88
CA LEU A 138 -2.03 -19.23 -11.10
C LEU A 138 -0.60 -19.76 -11.07
N VAL A 139 -0.42 -21.04 -11.36
CA VAL A 139 0.91 -21.67 -11.43
C VAL A 139 1.11 -22.27 -12.81
N ILE A 140 2.19 -21.91 -13.47
CA ILE A 140 2.58 -22.36 -14.80
C ILE A 140 3.90 -23.15 -14.66
N ARG A 141 3.94 -24.35 -15.21
CA ARG A 141 5.13 -25.21 -15.22
C ARG A 141 5.48 -25.67 -16.64
N GLY A 142 6.73 -25.99 -16.85
CA GLY A 142 7.18 -26.53 -18.14
C GLY A 142 7.60 -25.49 -19.17
N LEU A 143 7.82 -24.22 -18.73
CA LEU A 143 8.28 -23.15 -19.63
C LEU A 143 9.75 -23.36 -20.05
N ALA A 144 10.11 -22.85 -21.22
CA ALA A 144 11.51 -22.74 -21.61
C ALA A 144 12.21 -21.68 -20.73
N GLN A 145 13.46 -21.92 -20.34
CA GLN A 145 14.17 -21.02 -19.42
C GLN A 145 14.37 -19.63 -20.01
N GLU A 146 14.55 -19.54 -21.33
CA GLU A 146 14.75 -18.29 -22.08
C GLU A 146 13.54 -17.36 -22.00
N THR A 147 12.35 -17.87 -21.69
CA THR A 147 11.14 -17.05 -21.52
C THR A 147 11.26 -16.05 -20.38
N GLN A 148 12.20 -16.25 -19.44
CA GLN A 148 12.46 -15.27 -18.37
C GLN A 148 12.85 -13.89 -18.91
N ALA A 149 13.52 -13.81 -20.07
CA ALA A 149 13.93 -12.55 -20.69
C ALA A 149 12.74 -11.72 -21.22
N THR A 150 11.61 -12.33 -21.47
CA THR A 150 10.38 -11.67 -21.98
C THR A 150 9.32 -11.43 -20.93
N MET A 151 9.58 -11.82 -19.65
CA MET A 151 8.66 -11.62 -18.54
C MET A 151 8.74 -10.19 -18.01
N ASP A 152 7.61 -9.66 -17.56
CA ASP A 152 7.49 -8.37 -16.84
C ASP A 152 8.00 -7.13 -17.60
N ILE A 153 7.92 -7.10 -18.93
CA ILE A 153 8.27 -5.94 -19.76
C ILE A 153 7.23 -4.81 -19.65
N GLY A 154 6.04 -5.10 -19.10
CA GLY A 154 4.94 -4.15 -18.99
C GLY A 154 5.08 -3.18 -17.81
N SER A 155 4.50 -1.97 -17.94
CA SER A 155 4.40 -1.00 -16.84
C SER A 155 3.40 -1.46 -15.78
N MET A 156 3.80 -1.38 -14.52
CA MET A 156 2.87 -1.66 -13.40
C MET A 156 1.78 -0.59 -13.33
N ARG A 157 0.51 -1.01 -13.33
CA ARG A 157 -0.64 -0.10 -13.15
C ARG A 157 -0.58 0.61 -11.81
N GLN A 158 -0.84 1.91 -11.86
CA GLN A 158 -0.94 2.77 -10.68
C GLN A 158 -2.43 3.00 -10.32
N ALA A 159 -2.70 3.51 -9.12
CA ALA A 159 -4.06 3.87 -8.75
C ALA A 159 -4.67 4.94 -9.68
N SER A 160 -3.84 5.85 -10.22
CA SER A 160 -4.26 6.83 -11.22
C SER A 160 -4.82 6.20 -12.49
N ASP A 161 -4.25 5.07 -12.93
CA ASP A 161 -4.70 4.38 -14.14
C ASP A 161 -6.07 3.73 -13.90
N PHE A 162 -6.27 3.14 -12.70
CA PHE A 162 -7.56 2.63 -12.28
C PHE A 162 -8.62 3.74 -12.24
N PHE A 163 -8.30 4.89 -11.65
CA PHE A 163 -9.21 6.04 -11.59
C PHE A 163 -9.53 6.57 -12.99
N GLN A 164 -8.54 6.63 -13.89
CA GLN A 164 -8.74 7.07 -15.27
C GLN A 164 -9.68 6.12 -16.04
N ILE A 165 -9.48 4.81 -15.92
CA ILE A 165 -10.32 3.77 -16.56
C ILE A 165 -11.77 3.89 -16.08
N ASN A 166 -11.98 4.24 -14.80
CA ASN A 166 -13.32 4.41 -14.20
C ASN A 166 -13.86 5.84 -14.34
N GLY A 167 -13.30 6.67 -15.21
CA GLY A 167 -13.83 8.00 -15.55
C GLY A 167 -13.65 9.06 -14.45
N VAL A 168 -12.81 8.83 -13.46
CA VAL A 168 -12.54 9.78 -12.38
C VAL A 168 -11.77 10.98 -12.95
N ARG A 169 -12.34 12.16 -12.82
CA ARG A 169 -11.68 13.41 -13.23
C ARG A 169 -10.45 13.68 -12.34
N ASN A 170 -9.43 14.30 -12.92
CA ASN A 170 -8.18 14.60 -12.21
C ASN A 170 -7.51 13.37 -11.54
N SER A 171 -7.62 12.18 -12.14
CA SER A 171 -7.18 10.88 -11.63
C SER A 171 -5.78 10.89 -11.01
N THR A 172 -4.81 11.55 -11.67
CA THR A 172 -3.43 11.70 -11.17
C THR A 172 -3.38 12.55 -9.89
N THR A 173 -4.15 13.64 -9.83
CA THR A 173 -4.22 14.51 -8.64
C THR A 173 -4.90 13.76 -7.48
N VAL A 174 -6.02 13.07 -7.73
CA VAL A 174 -6.73 12.25 -6.75
C VAL A 174 -5.81 11.17 -6.17
N SER A 175 -5.14 10.41 -7.03
CA SER A 175 -4.22 9.36 -6.60
C SER A 175 -3.06 9.90 -5.76
N ALA A 176 -2.40 10.96 -6.21
CA ALA A 176 -1.27 11.55 -5.50
C ALA A 176 -1.68 12.23 -4.19
N MET A 177 -2.84 12.88 -4.15
CA MET A 177 -3.42 13.52 -2.97
C MET A 177 -3.75 12.50 -1.89
N ILE A 178 -4.48 11.44 -2.22
CA ILE A 178 -4.84 10.38 -1.27
C ILE A 178 -3.59 9.67 -0.75
N ARG A 179 -2.62 9.38 -1.63
CA ARG A 179 -1.33 8.83 -1.19
C ARG A 179 -0.65 9.75 -0.17
N GLY A 180 -0.57 11.04 -0.45
CA GLY A 180 0.00 12.02 0.47
C GLY A 180 -0.78 12.14 1.79
N TYR A 181 -2.09 12.00 1.75
CA TYR A 181 -2.95 11.95 2.94
C TYR A 181 -2.64 10.72 3.78
N LEU A 182 -2.61 9.52 3.19
CA LEU A 182 -2.31 8.28 3.90
C LEU A 182 -0.89 8.27 4.50
N VAL A 183 0.10 8.84 3.79
CA VAL A 183 1.46 9.02 4.35
C VAL A 183 1.44 9.86 5.62
N LYS A 184 0.68 10.97 5.62
CA LYS A 184 0.55 11.83 6.81
C LYS A 184 -0.20 11.12 7.93
N LEU A 185 -1.31 10.47 7.60
CA LEU A 185 -2.13 9.73 8.56
C LEU A 185 -1.27 8.68 9.31
N TYR A 186 -0.51 7.87 8.59
CA TYR A 186 0.35 6.86 9.21
C TYR A 186 1.60 7.44 9.85
N GLY A 187 2.16 8.51 9.32
CA GLY A 187 3.32 9.19 9.86
C GLY A 187 3.01 9.88 11.19
N PHE A 188 1.95 10.66 11.25
CA PHE A 188 1.56 11.37 12.45
C PHE A 188 1.01 10.46 13.56
N ILE A 189 0.28 9.38 13.23
CA ILE A 189 -0.21 8.43 14.23
C ILE A 189 0.95 7.77 14.99
N ASN A 190 2.04 7.41 14.31
CA ASN A 190 3.16 6.72 14.93
C ASN A 190 4.07 7.62 15.78
N ILE A 191 3.99 8.94 15.63
CA ILE A 191 4.71 9.88 16.51
C ILE A 191 4.16 9.86 17.92
N HIS A 192 2.85 9.66 18.04
CA HIS A 192 2.17 9.69 19.34
C HIS A 192 2.37 8.40 20.17
N SER A 193 2.79 7.29 19.54
CA SER A 193 2.90 6.00 20.23
C SER A 193 4.27 5.70 20.84
N ASP A 194 5.37 6.24 20.30
CA ASP A 194 6.73 5.91 20.76
C ASP A 194 7.78 7.02 20.66
N GLY A 195 7.43 8.21 20.19
CA GLY A 195 8.31 9.39 20.15
C GLY A 195 9.54 9.29 19.23
N LYS A 196 9.69 8.21 18.46
CA LYS A 196 10.91 7.91 17.68
C LYS A 196 10.78 7.96 16.16
N SER A 197 9.65 8.36 15.60
CA SER A 197 9.46 8.37 14.16
C SER A 197 10.20 9.51 13.47
N LYS A 198 11.10 9.20 12.54
CA LYS A 198 11.99 10.16 11.84
C LYS A 198 11.62 10.47 10.39
N SER A 199 10.42 10.13 9.91
CA SER A 199 10.11 10.28 8.48
C SER A 199 8.91 11.17 8.22
N TYR A 200 9.17 12.44 7.92
CA TYR A 200 8.18 13.45 7.53
C TYR A 200 8.31 13.86 6.05
N GLY A 201 8.59 12.93 5.17
CA GLY A 201 8.64 13.22 3.74
C GLY A 201 7.30 12.99 3.06
N LEU A 202 7.02 13.74 2.00
CA LEU A 202 6.01 13.38 0.99
C LEU A 202 6.43 12.13 0.19
N SER A 203 7.26 11.27 0.79
CA SER A 203 7.70 10.03 0.17
C SER A 203 6.56 9.01 0.14
N ASN A 204 6.62 8.08 -0.81
CA ASN A 204 5.67 6.97 -0.91
C ASN A 204 5.80 5.97 0.27
N ILE A 205 6.54 6.33 1.32
CA ILE A 205 6.90 5.47 2.44
C ILE A 205 6.57 6.20 3.73
N ALA A 206 5.56 5.73 4.43
CA ALA A 206 5.26 6.12 5.80
C ALA A 206 5.87 5.08 6.74
N ASN A 207 6.83 5.48 7.56
CA ASN A 207 7.50 4.59 8.53
C ASN A 207 8.04 3.29 7.90
N GLY A 208 8.67 3.38 6.73
CA GLY A 208 9.16 2.20 6.00
C GLY A 208 8.08 1.42 5.25
N ARG A 209 6.82 1.85 5.32
CA ARG A 209 5.68 1.22 4.66
C ARG A 209 5.35 1.90 3.34
N SER A 210 5.31 1.13 2.27
CA SER A 210 4.84 1.58 0.95
C SER A 210 3.31 1.56 0.89
N ILE A 211 2.69 2.66 0.44
CA ILE A 211 1.25 2.73 0.18
C ILE A 211 0.95 2.03 -1.16
N SER A 212 0.09 1.03 -1.12
CA SER A 212 -0.29 0.28 -2.32
C SER A 212 -1.36 1.02 -3.13
N PRO A 213 -1.50 0.72 -4.45
CA PRO A 213 -2.61 1.23 -5.24
C PRO A 213 -3.98 0.85 -4.66
N MET A 214 -4.11 -0.36 -4.10
CA MET A 214 -5.37 -0.82 -3.50
C MET A 214 -5.75 -0.04 -2.25
N GLU A 215 -4.78 0.36 -1.42
CA GLU A 215 -5.05 1.23 -0.27
C GLU A 215 -5.57 2.61 -0.70
N ILE A 216 -5.06 3.15 -1.81
CA ILE A 216 -5.51 4.43 -2.36
C ILE A 216 -6.94 4.31 -2.92
N ILE A 217 -7.24 3.19 -3.59
CA ILE A 217 -8.57 2.90 -4.15
C ILE A 217 -9.58 2.68 -3.02
N ASP A 218 -9.23 1.91 -2.00
CA ASP A 218 -10.06 1.67 -0.82
C ASP A 218 -10.40 2.99 -0.11
N GLU A 219 -9.40 3.83 0.12
CA GLU A 219 -9.61 5.14 0.75
C GLU A 219 -10.53 6.03 -0.09
N TYR A 220 -10.31 6.11 -1.41
CA TYR A 220 -11.17 6.86 -2.32
C TYR A 220 -12.64 6.38 -2.25
N SER A 221 -12.85 5.07 -2.16
CA SER A 221 -14.17 4.44 -2.16
C SER A 221 -15.02 4.81 -0.93
N LYS A 222 -14.41 5.29 0.13
CA LYS A 222 -15.13 5.72 1.34
C LYS A 222 -15.96 6.99 1.12
N ASN A 223 -15.49 7.91 0.30
CA ASN A 223 -16.21 9.13 -0.06
C ASN A 223 -15.70 9.72 -1.39
N PRO A 224 -16.08 9.16 -2.55
CA PRO A 224 -15.60 9.60 -3.85
C PRO A 224 -15.90 11.07 -4.17
N GLU A 225 -17.07 11.56 -3.74
CA GLU A 225 -17.51 12.93 -3.99
C GLU A 225 -16.60 13.94 -3.30
N LEU A 226 -16.32 13.73 -2.02
CA LEU A 226 -15.42 14.58 -1.23
C LEU A 226 -14.01 14.62 -1.85
N TYR A 227 -13.45 13.47 -2.22
CA TYR A 227 -12.11 13.42 -2.81
C TYR A 227 -12.06 14.12 -4.17
N ASN A 228 -13.10 14.01 -5.00
CA ASN A 228 -13.19 14.69 -6.27
C ASN A 228 -13.31 16.22 -6.10
N GLU A 229 -14.09 16.68 -5.13
CA GLU A 229 -14.23 18.08 -4.77
C GLU A 229 -12.89 18.66 -4.31
N ILE A 230 -12.23 18.03 -3.34
CA ILE A 230 -10.92 18.46 -2.83
C ILE A 230 -9.88 18.47 -3.97
N ALA A 231 -9.85 17.46 -4.84
CA ALA A 231 -8.91 17.41 -5.95
C ALA A 231 -9.13 18.55 -6.95
N THR A 232 -10.38 18.86 -7.26
CA THR A 232 -10.74 19.95 -8.17
C THR A 232 -10.35 21.30 -7.59
N PHE A 233 -10.68 21.54 -6.33
CA PHE A 233 -10.33 22.76 -5.62
C PHE A 233 -8.82 22.93 -5.50
N SER A 234 -8.12 21.93 -5.00
CA SER A 234 -6.68 21.99 -4.78
C SER A 234 -5.87 22.17 -6.07
N ARG A 235 -6.34 21.57 -7.17
CA ARG A 235 -5.74 21.77 -8.50
C ARG A 235 -5.95 23.20 -8.98
N SER A 236 -7.15 23.76 -8.78
CA SER A 236 -7.45 25.15 -9.10
C SER A 236 -6.54 26.10 -8.33
N LEU A 237 -6.37 25.90 -7.02
CA LEU A 237 -5.45 26.68 -6.19
C LEU A 237 -4.00 26.56 -6.67
N GLY A 238 -3.53 25.34 -6.93
CA GLY A 238 -2.18 25.12 -7.45
C GLY A 238 -1.91 25.87 -8.75
N ASN A 239 -2.88 25.90 -9.66
CA ASN A 239 -2.76 26.64 -10.91
C ASN A 239 -2.80 28.18 -10.70
N LYS A 240 -3.75 28.68 -9.91
CA LYS A 240 -3.91 30.12 -9.61
C LYS A 240 -2.70 30.68 -8.85
N SER A 241 -2.06 29.90 -8.00
CA SER A 241 -0.86 30.30 -7.25
C SER A 241 0.44 30.17 -8.04
N TYR A 242 0.38 30.09 -9.37
CA TYR A 242 1.56 29.88 -10.20
C TYR A 242 2.41 28.67 -9.77
N LYS A 243 1.76 27.61 -9.28
CA LYS A 243 2.39 26.37 -8.82
C LYS A 243 3.38 26.54 -7.67
N LEU A 244 3.12 27.47 -6.74
CA LEU A 244 3.86 27.59 -5.48
C LEU A 244 3.82 26.26 -4.70
N LEU A 245 2.66 25.62 -4.68
CA LEU A 245 2.47 24.24 -4.23
C LEU A 245 1.72 23.44 -5.31
N GLN A 246 2.06 22.18 -5.44
CA GLN A 246 1.31 21.28 -6.32
C GLN A 246 -0.09 21.01 -5.74
N GLY A 247 -1.11 20.90 -6.59
CA GLY A 247 -2.48 20.63 -6.18
C GLY A 247 -2.62 19.36 -5.36
N SER A 248 -1.86 18.30 -5.68
CA SER A 248 -1.86 17.06 -4.89
C SER A 248 -1.29 17.23 -3.47
N VAL A 249 -0.33 18.13 -3.30
CA VAL A 249 0.22 18.48 -1.97
C VAL A 249 -0.84 19.22 -1.17
N ILE A 250 -1.43 20.27 -1.74
CA ILE A 250 -2.52 21.05 -1.12
C ILE A 250 -3.65 20.09 -0.71
N GLY A 251 -4.15 19.28 -1.65
CA GLY A 251 -5.25 18.34 -1.40
C GLY A 251 -4.95 17.33 -0.30
N SER A 252 -3.71 16.84 -0.21
CA SER A 252 -3.33 15.89 0.84
C SER A 252 -3.39 16.51 2.25
N PHE A 253 -3.08 17.78 2.39
CA PHE A 253 -3.22 18.51 3.65
C PHE A 253 -4.70 18.84 3.95
N ILE A 254 -5.48 19.23 2.93
CA ILE A 254 -6.92 19.44 3.08
C ILE A 254 -7.61 18.17 3.59
N CYS A 255 -7.33 17.01 2.98
CA CYS A 255 -7.85 15.73 3.44
C CYS A 255 -7.47 15.48 4.91
N TYR A 256 -6.21 15.68 5.27
CA TYR A 256 -5.77 15.44 6.65
C TYR A 256 -6.45 16.37 7.66
N LEU A 257 -6.55 17.66 7.35
CA LEU A 257 -7.18 18.63 8.23
C LEU A 257 -8.70 18.41 8.35
N HIS A 258 -9.39 18.18 7.23
CA HIS A 258 -10.83 18.01 7.23
C HIS A 258 -11.26 16.63 7.77
N ILE A 259 -10.70 15.54 7.22
CA ILE A 259 -11.15 14.18 7.56
C ILE A 259 -10.64 13.76 8.96
N ASN A 260 -9.36 14.02 9.25
CA ASN A 260 -8.72 13.54 10.47
C ASN A 260 -8.82 14.56 11.62
N LYS A 261 -8.56 15.84 11.37
CA LYS A 261 -8.59 16.90 12.40
C LYS A 261 -9.93 17.58 12.55
N LYS A 262 -10.93 17.24 11.72
CA LYS A 262 -12.32 17.71 11.80
C LYS A 262 -12.51 19.22 11.62
N TYR A 263 -11.59 19.88 10.92
CA TYR A 263 -11.82 21.27 10.54
C TYR A 263 -12.86 21.39 9.43
N ASP A 264 -13.66 22.45 9.47
CA ASP A 264 -14.56 22.79 8.38
C ASP A 264 -13.79 22.96 7.07
N ILE A 265 -14.32 22.42 5.97
CA ILE A 265 -13.63 22.41 4.69
C ILE A 265 -13.43 23.83 4.14
N LEU A 266 -14.39 24.73 4.31
CA LEU A 266 -14.29 26.12 3.85
C LEU A 266 -13.24 26.90 4.65
N TYR A 267 -13.13 26.60 5.95
CA TYR A 267 -12.07 27.18 6.79
C TYR A 267 -10.68 26.77 6.29
N VAL A 268 -10.51 25.49 5.96
CA VAL A 268 -9.24 24.98 5.41
C VAL A 268 -8.98 25.57 4.02
N HIS A 269 -10.01 25.70 3.19
CA HIS A 269 -9.91 26.33 1.88
C HIS A 269 -9.47 27.80 1.97
N LYS A 270 -10.02 28.55 2.92
CA LYS A 270 -9.64 29.94 3.20
C LYS A 270 -8.15 30.02 3.56
N PHE A 271 -7.70 29.19 4.51
CA PHE A 271 -6.29 29.13 4.90
C PHE A 271 -5.36 28.90 3.70
N PHE A 272 -5.63 27.90 2.86
CA PHE A 272 -4.81 27.63 1.68
C PHE A 272 -4.86 28.78 0.65
N SER A 273 -5.99 29.44 0.49
CA SER A 273 -6.11 30.61 -0.40
C SER A 273 -5.24 31.78 0.08
N GLU A 274 -5.17 31.99 1.39
CA GLU A 274 -4.35 33.04 2.00
C GLU A 274 -2.85 32.76 1.89
N ILE A 275 -2.38 31.57 2.28
CA ILE A 275 -0.95 31.24 2.21
C ILE A 275 -0.41 31.11 0.78
N LEU A 276 -1.28 31.01 -0.21
CA LEU A 276 -0.93 30.97 -1.62
C LEU A 276 -1.09 32.31 -2.33
N GLY A 277 -1.50 33.38 -1.60
CA GLY A 277 -1.65 34.69 -2.13
C GLY A 277 -2.80 34.86 -3.13
N ILE A 278 -3.81 33.98 -3.08
CA ILE A 278 -5.01 34.07 -3.94
C ILE A 278 -6.01 35.06 -3.34
N THR A 279 -6.08 35.08 -2.02
CA THR A 279 -6.81 36.09 -1.26
C THR A 279 -5.83 36.87 -0.39
N ASN A 280 -6.10 38.17 -0.20
CA ASN A 280 -5.29 38.98 0.70
C ASN A 280 -5.45 38.48 2.14
N SER A 281 -4.35 38.06 2.75
CA SER A 281 -4.35 37.68 4.15
C SER A 281 -4.04 38.90 5.02
N THR A 282 -4.84 39.09 6.08
CA THR A 282 -4.50 40.01 7.18
C THR A 282 -3.52 39.36 8.16
N ASN A 283 -3.48 38.06 8.23
CA ASN A 283 -2.61 37.32 9.14
C ASN A 283 -1.15 37.33 8.69
N GLN A 284 -0.29 37.93 9.49
CA GLN A 284 1.14 38.06 9.19
C GLN A 284 1.85 36.76 9.04
N THR A 285 1.46 35.73 9.81
CA THR A 285 2.09 34.38 9.73
C THR A 285 1.82 33.72 8.38
N CYS A 286 0.63 33.91 7.81
CA CYS A 286 0.32 33.42 6.46
C CYS A 286 1.16 34.14 5.40
N ARG A 287 1.35 35.46 5.53
CA ARG A 287 2.22 36.25 4.63
C ARG A 287 3.67 35.77 4.67
N LEU A 288 4.21 35.53 5.85
CA LEU A 288 5.58 34.97 6.01
C LEU A 288 5.76 33.63 5.29
N LEU A 289 4.75 32.76 5.30
CA LEU A 289 4.81 31.50 4.56
C LEU A 289 4.73 31.75 3.04
N TYR A 290 3.82 32.62 2.59
CA TYR A 290 3.74 33.02 1.19
C TYR A 290 5.08 33.54 0.66
N ASP A 291 5.72 34.47 1.35
CA ASP A 291 7.01 35.05 0.96
C ASP A 291 8.10 33.99 0.87
N ARG A 292 8.07 33.01 1.78
CA ARG A 292 9.01 31.88 1.77
C ARG A 292 8.79 30.95 0.59
N LEU A 293 7.55 30.65 0.22
CA LEU A 293 7.20 29.89 -0.98
C LEU A 293 7.58 30.64 -2.25
N MET A 294 7.35 31.95 -2.31
CA MET A 294 7.76 32.82 -3.42
C MET A 294 9.28 32.84 -3.57
N LYS A 295 10.03 32.88 -2.46
CA LYS A 295 11.49 32.80 -2.48
C LYS A 295 11.97 31.48 -3.06
N GLN A 296 11.35 30.36 -2.71
CA GLN A 296 11.67 29.04 -3.30
C GLN A 296 11.50 29.06 -4.83
N LYS A 297 10.47 29.71 -5.32
CA LYS A 297 10.20 29.79 -6.76
C LYS A 297 11.18 30.70 -7.51
N ASN A 298 11.56 31.82 -6.91
CA ASN A 298 12.27 32.90 -7.58
C ASN A 298 13.80 32.84 -7.37
N VAL A 299 14.28 32.14 -6.36
CA VAL A 299 15.70 32.05 -6.02
C VAL A 299 16.23 30.65 -6.40
N LYS A 300 17.15 30.63 -7.35
CA LYS A 300 17.83 29.38 -7.75
C LYS A 300 18.54 28.76 -6.54
N ASN A 301 18.39 27.44 -6.39
CA ASN A 301 18.96 26.67 -5.27
C ASN A 301 18.35 26.89 -3.87
N TYR A 302 17.29 27.70 -3.74
CA TYR A 302 16.52 27.75 -2.51
C TYR A 302 15.37 26.73 -2.58
N ILE A 303 15.54 25.57 -1.91
CA ILE A 303 14.59 24.46 -1.94
C ILE A 303 14.08 24.21 -0.53
N ILE A 304 12.77 24.22 -0.34
CA ILE A 304 12.13 23.73 0.87
C ILE A 304 11.85 22.24 0.63
N ASN A 305 12.52 21.36 1.35
CA ASN A 305 12.26 19.92 1.23
C ASN A 305 10.88 19.54 1.84
N GLY A 306 10.39 18.36 1.54
CA GLY A 306 9.05 17.95 1.97
C GLY A 306 8.87 17.88 3.50
N LYS A 307 9.95 17.63 4.26
CA LYS A 307 9.94 17.62 5.72
C LYS A 307 9.75 19.03 6.26
N ASP A 308 10.53 19.98 5.77
CA ASP A 308 10.45 21.39 6.16
C ASP A 308 9.12 22.00 5.77
N LEU A 309 8.62 21.70 4.56
CA LEU A 309 7.31 22.16 4.11
C LEU A 309 6.20 21.68 5.06
N THR A 310 6.25 20.42 5.47
CA THR A 310 5.27 19.88 6.41
C THR A 310 5.34 20.60 7.76
N ALA A 311 6.53 20.77 8.33
CA ALA A 311 6.73 21.48 9.59
C ALA A 311 6.25 22.96 9.50
N LEU A 312 6.53 23.64 8.40
CA LEU A 312 6.05 25.00 8.14
C LEU A 312 4.52 25.06 8.09
N LEU A 313 3.88 24.17 7.34
CA LEU A 313 2.43 24.15 7.21
C LEU A 313 1.74 23.86 8.55
N VAL A 314 2.27 22.90 9.32
CA VAL A 314 1.76 22.61 10.66
C VAL A 314 1.89 23.82 11.57
N LYS A 315 3.07 24.44 11.62
CA LYS A 315 3.34 25.61 12.47
C LYS A 315 2.44 26.78 12.12
N VAL A 316 2.34 27.11 10.85
CA VAL A 316 1.52 28.24 10.38
C VAL A 316 0.03 27.97 10.60
N PHE A 317 -0.45 26.76 10.31
CA PHE A 317 -1.84 26.40 10.55
C PHE A 317 -2.21 26.46 12.03
N ASN A 318 -1.35 25.92 12.92
CA ASN A 318 -1.59 25.97 14.36
C ASN A 318 -1.60 27.41 14.90
N CYS A 319 -0.77 28.31 14.36
CA CYS A 319 -0.84 29.73 14.68
C CYS A 319 -2.11 30.38 14.13
N TYR A 320 -2.51 30.02 12.90
CA TYR A 320 -3.73 30.52 12.26
C TYR A 320 -4.99 30.16 13.04
N THR A 321 -5.07 28.93 13.59
CA THR A 321 -6.21 28.49 14.40
C THR A 321 -6.28 29.16 15.77
N GLU A 322 -5.15 29.69 16.27
CA GLU A 322 -5.05 30.39 17.57
C GLU A 322 -5.06 31.92 17.42
N ASP A 323 -5.23 32.39 16.19
CA ASP A 323 -5.11 33.84 15.86
C ASP A 323 -3.77 34.44 16.34
N LYS A 324 -2.71 33.62 16.29
CA LYS A 324 -1.38 34.01 16.76
C LYS A 324 -0.50 34.44 15.59
N GLU A 325 0.10 35.61 15.73
CA GLU A 325 1.02 36.13 14.73
C GLU A 325 2.49 35.88 15.11
N LEU A 326 3.29 35.45 14.14
CA LEU A 326 4.73 35.30 14.27
C LEU A 326 5.46 36.49 13.65
N LYS A 327 6.51 36.99 14.33
CA LYS A 327 7.39 38.02 13.77
C LYS A 327 8.35 37.49 12.71
N SER A 328 8.68 36.18 12.76
CA SER A 328 9.52 35.49 11.79
C SER A 328 9.14 34.02 11.70
N LEU A 329 9.30 33.41 10.51
CA LEU A 329 9.01 32.00 10.29
C LEU A 329 10.32 31.22 10.18
N LYS A 330 10.80 30.67 11.29
CA LYS A 330 11.97 29.79 11.36
C LYS A 330 11.53 28.37 11.74
N ILE A 331 12.24 27.36 11.25
CA ILE A 331 12.07 25.96 11.65
C ILE A 331 13.17 25.62 12.64
N SER A 332 12.79 25.00 13.75
CA SER A 332 13.68 24.43 14.77
C SER A 332 13.52 22.90 14.78
N GLU A 333 14.42 22.18 15.43
CA GLU A 333 14.28 20.72 15.56
C GLU A 333 13.01 20.31 16.28
N SER A 334 12.50 21.12 17.20
CA SER A 334 11.24 20.90 17.91
C SER A 334 9.98 21.03 17.02
N ASP A 335 10.08 21.67 15.87
CA ASP A 335 8.96 21.79 14.93
C ASP A 335 8.75 20.49 14.14
N TYR A 336 9.76 19.62 14.07
CA TYR A 336 9.63 18.32 13.46
C TYR A 336 8.98 17.36 14.45
N GLY A 337 7.85 16.75 14.09
CA GLY A 337 7.12 15.86 14.97
C GLY A 337 5.89 16.47 15.60
N VAL A 338 5.73 17.76 15.48
CA VAL A 338 4.47 18.42 15.86
C VAL A 338 3.39 18.10 14.84
N ASP A 339 2.21 17.74 15.32
CA ASP A 339 1.03 17.54 14.48
C ASP A 339 0.13 18.78 14.50
N PHE A 340 -0.81 18.82 13.55
CA PHE A 340 -1.89 19.78 13.55
C PHE A 340 -2.75 19.64 14.82
N LYS A 341 -3.15 20.76 15.39
CA LYS A 341 -4.07 20.76 16.52
C LYS A 341 -5.42 20.18 16.10
N GLN A 342 -6.08 19.54 17.05
CA GLN A 342 -7.44 19.06 16.84
C GLN A 342 -8.38 20.24 16.86
N ASN A 343 -9.41 20.24 16.01
CA ASN A 343 -10.49 21.20 16.12
C ASN A 343 -11.22 20.96 17.46
N LYS A 344 -11.29 21.99 18.29
CA LYS A 344 -11.93 21.93 19.62
C LYS A 344 -13.40 22.37 19.58
N SER A 345 -13.90 22.75 18.40
CA SER A 345 -15.26 23.25 18.21
C SER A 345 -16.30 22.18 17.91
N LEU A 346 -15.92 20.90 18.02
CA LEU A 346 -16.80 19.73 17.83
C LEU A 346 -16.90 18.90 19.10
#